data_bfd116e3180e85f8998ce64d3847d95c
#
_entry.id   bfd116e3180e85f8998ce64d3847d95c
#
_cell.length_a   1.000
_cell.length_b   1.000
_cell.length_c   1.000
_cell.angle_alpha   90.00
_cell.angle_beta   90.00
_cell.angle_gamma   90.00
#
_symmetry.space_group_name_H-M   'P 1'
#
loop_
_entity.id
_entity.type
_entity.pdbx_description
1 polymer ?
#
loop_
_entity_poly.entity_id
_entity_poly.type
_entity_poly.pdbx_seq_one_letter_code
_entity_poly.pdbx_strand_id
1 'polypeptide(L)'
;MTTIKLKNGSGAPATSDLVQGEPALDLTNKRLYTENASGAIIEVGTNPTSLTTGTFTSTGIDDNATSTAITIDASENVGIGTASPNAYTKYATLTLNGATSSALDFEGGGTLMGEVLATANDLILQTTQSDGQLIFKSAAGAEAMRIDSFGNVGIGSASNHAGARVVINDTPPTAFGSPMFQVGQETFTGSGMYSIGFGYTAGSYTEPPVEIAALTTSDSGGTKADIIFGTRNVTTNTAVTERMRINSSGNVGIGATTVNRKLELAGNNNAGAKANYLRITDTDTTATAANQQGGIEFYASDATGGAGVTASMEVVYAGSGGGGEITFNTAANSGAGVAEAMRIDESGNLLVGTTASVGGGSEGIELRGDAGYYKTARYTAGSAGHWLIYNSNGEVGTVTTSGSATQYNTSSDQRLKDNIVDAPAGNIDAIRVRSFDWKADGSHQTYGMVAQELVDVAPEAVSQGENEDDMWGVDYSKLVPMMIKEIQDLKAEVAALKGE
;
A
#
# COMPACT_ATOMS: atom_id res chain seq x y z
N MET A 1 7.65 97.99 -50.35
CA MET A 1 7.70 97.04 -49.21
C MET A 1 7.33 97.82 -47.98
N THR A 2 6.24 97.53 -47.36
CA THR A 2 5.80 98.16 -46.10
C THR A 2 6.60 97.44 -44.97
N THR A 3 7.52 98.16 -44.36
CA THR A 3 8.27 97.68 -43.23
C THR A 3 7.38 97.64 -41.99
N ILE A 4 7.05 96.47 -41.52
CA ILE A 4 6.39 96.29 -40.23
C ILE A 4 7.42 96.56 -39.14
N LYS A 5 7.29 97.59 -38.38
CA LYS A 5 8.10 97.84 -37.18
C LYS A 5 7.42 97.20 -35.99
N LEU A 6 8.13 96.26 -35.36
CA LEU A 6 7.69 95.68 -34.07
C LEU A 6 8.04 96.66 -32.95
N LYS A 7 7.10 97.01 -32.09
CA LYS A 7 7.40 97.68 -30.81
C LYS A 7 8.16 96.66 -29.93
N ASN A 8 9.15 97.14 -29.24
CA ASN A 8 9.95 96.26 -28.31
C ASN A 8 10.15 97.03 -26.99
N GLY A 9 10.29 96.29 -25.95
CA GLY A 9 10.45 96.74 -24.59
C GLY A 9 10.81 95.71 -23.60
N SER A 10 10.78 95.99 -22.33
CA SER A 10 10.98 95.07 -21.23
C SER A 10 9.65 94.94 -20.47
N GLY A 11 9.12 93.75 -20.36
CA GLY A 11 7.85 93.42 -19.74
C GLY A 11 6.64 93.51 -20.72
N ALA A 12 5.46 93.12 -20.23
CA ALA A 12 4.24 93.16 -21.02
C ALA A 12 3.87 94.65 -21.32
N PRO A 13 3.46 95.00 -22.53
CA PRO A 13 3.02 96.35 -22.85
C PRO A 13 1.75 96.75 -22.07
N ALA A 14 1.59 97.98 -21.75
CA ALA A 14 0.35 98.49 -21.22
C ALA A 14 -0.72 98.64 -22.34
N THR A 15 -1.98 98.67 -21.99
CA THR A 15 -3.09 98.77 -22.96
C THR A 15 -3.06 100.10 -23.77
N SER A 16 -2.32 101.08 -23.31
CA SER A 16 -2.08 102.33 -24.05
C SER A 16 -0.93 102.26 -25.05
N ASP A 17 -0.15 101.14 -25.02
CA ASP A 17 1.07 101.05 -25.79
C ASP A 17 0.89 100.40 -27.16
N LEU A 18 -0.23 99.70 -27.35
CA LEU A 18 -0.56 99.03 -28.60
C LEU A 18 -1.92 99.45 -29.13
N VAL A 19 -2.14 99.25 -30.40
CA VAL A 19 -3.46 99.22 -31.03
C VAL A 19 -3.81 97.80 -31.50
N GLN A 20 -5.11 97.57 -31.68
CA GLN A 20 -5.61 96.26 -32.08
C GLN A 20 -4.82 95.65 -33.22
N GLY A 21 -4.29 94.44 -32.98
CA GLY A 21 -3.50 93.66 -33.94
C GLY A 21 -2.03 94.08 -34.07
N GLU A 22 -1.58 95.10 -33.34
CA GLU A 22 -0.17 95.58 -33.38
C GLU A 22 0.69 94.58 -32.52
N PRO A 23 1.72 94.02 -33.08
CA PRO A 23 2.61 93.08 -32.32
C PRO A 23 3.66 93.91 -31.54
N ALA A 24 3.92 93.47 -30.28
CA ALA A 24 5.01 93.93 -29.42
C ALA A 24 5.84 92.75 -28.88
N LEU A 25 7.14 92.97 -28.86
CA LEU A 25 8.08 91.93 -28.38
C LEU A 25 8.68 92.36 -27.04
N ASP A 26 8.47 91.59 -26.02
CA ASP A 26 9.22 91.71 -24.77
C ASP A 26 10.58 91.01 -24.92
N LEU A 27 11.61 91.79 -25.04
CA LEU A 27 12.95 91.28 -25.24
C LEU A 27 13.58 90.66 -23.99
N THR A 28 13.10 91.08 -22.84
CA THR A 28 13.61 90.57 -21.57
C THR A 28 13.05 89.19 -21.29
N ASN A 29 11.80 88.97 -21.48
CA ASN A 29 11.11 87.70 -21.21
C ASN A 29 10.87 86.91 -22.49
N LYS A 30 11.33 87.39 -23.68
CA LYS A 30 11.20 86.69 -24.99
C LYS A 30 9.73 86.41 -25.34
N ARG A 31 8.83 87.34 -25.09
CA ARG A 31 7.38 87.21 -25.28
C ARG A 31 6.85 88.12 -26.37
N LEU A 32 5.87 87.63 -27.14
CA LEU A 32 5.17 88.39 -28.16
C LEU A 32 3.78 88.73 -27.68
N TYR A 33 3.38 89.99 -27.74
CA TYR A 33 2.07 90.47 -27.34
C TYR A 33 1.36 91.15 -28.52
N THR A 34 0.03 91.20 -28.44
CA THR A 34 -0.81 92.01 -29.30
C THR A 34 -2.04 92.49 -28.52
N GLU A 35 -2.72 93.51 -28.97
CA GLU A 35 -4.00 93.95 -28.43
C GLU A 35 -5.15 93.30 -29.20
N ASN A 36 -6.11 92.72 -28.49
CA ASN A 36 -7.30 92.15 -29.09
C ASN A 36 -8.39 93.17 -29.37
N ALA A 37 -9.53 92.79 -29.98
CA ALA A 37 -10.63 93.67 -30.34
C ALA A 37 -11.32 94.31 -29.13
N SER A 38 -11.12 93.85 -27.92
CA SER A 38 -11.66 94.46 -26.69
C SER A 38 -10.68 95.40 -25.98
N GLY A 39 -9.53 95.70 -26.57
CA GLY A 39 -8.49 96.57 -26.00
C GLY A 39 -7.63 95.91 -24.94
N ALA A 40 -7.67 94.56 -24.83
CA ALA A 40 -6.87 93.81 -23.87
C ALA A 40 -5.57 93.37 -24.55
N ILE A 41 -4.44 93.43 -23.82
CA ILE A 41 -3.16 92.89 -24.23
C ILE A 41 -3.16 91.42 -24.05
N ILE A 42 -2.91 90.71 -25.12
CA ILE A 42 -2.83 89.25 -25.12
C ILE A 42 -1.39 88.79 -25.53
N GLU A 43 -0.89 87.82 -24.90
CA GLU A 43 0.37 87.21 -25.27
C GLU A 43 0.15 86.18 -26.43
N VAL A 44 0.92 86.41 -27.52
CA VAL A 44 0.83 85.54 -28.72
C VAL A 44 2.12 84.82 -28.93
N GLY A 45 2.10 83.49 -28.70
CA GLY A 45 3.29 82.64 -28.86
C GLY A 45 4.23 82.78 -27.69
N THR A 46 3.97 82.01 -26.67
CA THR A 46 4.80 81.95 -25.47
C THR A 46 5.70 80.78 -25.49
N ASN A 47 6.87 80.85 -24.83
CA ASN A 47 7.56 79.71 -24.29
C ASN A 47 7.23 79.69 -22.78
N PRO A 48 6.06 79.16 -22.38
CA PRO A 48 5.64 79.24 -20.99
C PRO A 48 6.48 78.37 -20.12
N THR A 49 7.00 78.92 -19.05
CA THR A 49 7.58 78.08 -17.97
C THR A 49 6.50 77.30 -17.21
N SER A 50 5.22 77.65 -17.40
CA SER A 50 4.07 76.87 -17.00
C SER A 50 2.86 77.16 -17.85
N LEU A 51 2.18 76.24 -18.45
CA LEU A 51 0.84 76.34 -19.01
C LEU A 51 -0.17 76.27 -17.85
N THR A 52 -0.60 77.33 -17.28
CA THR A 52 -1.54 77.33 -16.14
C THR A 52 -3.02 77.42 -16.55
N THR A 53 -3.31 77.67 -17.79
CA THR A 53 -4.70 77.70 -18.31
C THR A 53 -4.70 77.46 -19.80
N GLY A 54 -5.25 76.40 -20.21
CA GLY A 54 -5.49 76.05 -21.61
C GLY A 54 -5.24 74.59 -21.94
N THR A 55 -6.06 74.05 -22.79
CA THR A 55 -5.95 72.73 -23.34
C THR A 55 -4.65 72.64 -24.15
N PHE A 56 -3.74 71.72 -23.77
CA PHE A 56 -2.60 71.41 -24.64
C PHE A 56 -3.08 70.41 -25.69
N THR A 57 -3.39 70.91 -26.88
CA THR A 57 -3.79 70.06 -28.00
C THR A 57 -2.58 69.76 -28.85
N SER A 58 -2.10 68.51 -28.82
CA SER A 58 -1.12 67.97 -29.76
C SER A 58 -1.82 66.89 -30.61
N THR A 59 -1.34 66.65 -31.82
CA THR A 59 -1.87 65.60 -32.67
C THR A 59 -1.71 64.17 -32.04
N GLY A 60 -1.08 64.12 -30.89
CA GLY A 60 -0.87 62.83 -30.14
C GLY A 60 -1.40 62.89 -28.71
N ILE A 61 -1.86 64.01 -28.17
CA ILE A 61 -2.45 64.11 -26.82
C ILE A 61 -3.70 64.99 -26.93
N ASP A 62 -4.86 64.37 -26.91
CA ASP A 62 -6.16 65.07 -26.83
C ASP A 62 -6.67 64.94 -25.39
N ASP A 63 -6.42 65.92 -24.56
CA ASP A 63 -6.90 65.92 -23.18
C ASP A 63 -8.09 66.90 -23.05
N ASN A 64 -9.28 66.32 -23.17
CA ASN A 64 -10.55 67.04 -22.94
C ASN A 64 -11.06 66.79 -21.49
N ALA A 65 -10.16 66.44 -20.56
CA ALA A 65 -10.52 66.15 -19.18
C ALA A 65 -10.84 67.33 -18.36
N THR A 66 -11.93 67.32 -17.61
CA THR A 66 -12.33 68.31 -16.63
C THR A 66 -11.60 68.24 -15.30
N SER A 67 -10.75 67.16 -15.11
CA SER A 67 -9.89 66.96 -13.97
C SER A 67 -8.50 66.42 -14.43
N THR A 68 -7.53 66.41 -13.55
CA THR A 68 -6.16 65.95 -13.88
C THR A 68 -6.18 64.53 -14.45
N ALA A 69 -5.94 64.43 -15.75
CA ALA A 69 -5.91 63.13 -16.43
C ALA A 69 -4.56 62.41 -16.24
N ILE A 70 -3.45 63.15 -16.36
CA ILE A 70 -2.10 62.68 -16.19
C ILE A 70 -1.31 63.59 -15.26
N THR A 71 -0.66 63.09 -14.27
CA THR A 71 0.28 63.77 -13.38
C THR A 71 1.66 63.11 -13.48
N ILE A 72 2.69 63.94 -13.56
CA ILE A 72 4.08 63.52 -13.34
C ILE A 72 4.57 64.31 -12.14
N ASP A 73 4.87 63.67 -11.03
CA ASP A 73 5.34 64.36 -9.83
C ASP A 73 6.85 64.68 -9.88
N ALA A 74 7.36 65.35 -8.85
CA ALA A 74 8.76 65.73 -8.77
C ALA A 74 9.72 64.56 -8.60
N SER A 75 9.21 63.39 -8.33
CA SER A 75 9.95 62.08 -8.20
C SER A 75 9.76 61.19 -9.42
N GLU A 76 9.27 61.76 -10.54
CA GLU A 76 9.06 61.08 -11.84
C GLU A 76 8.00 59.96 -11.78
N ASN A 77 7.11 59.93 -10.76
CA ASN A 77 5.97 59.05 -10.72
C ASN A 77 4.85 59.54 -11.64
N VAL A 78 4.26 58.62 -12.39
CA VAL A 78 3.15 58.95 -13.32
C VAL A 78 1.84 58.49 -12.71
N GLY A 79 0.90 59.43 -12.60
CA GLY A 79 -0.48 59.15 -12.19
C GLY A 79 -1.43 59.33 -13.36
N ILE A 80 -2.32 58.37 -13.58
CA ILE A 80 -3.45 58.48 -14.49
C ILE A 80 -4.72 58.44 -13.66
N GLY A 81 -5.55 59.47 -13.74
CA GLY A 81 -6.76 59.60 -12.93
C GLY A 81 -6.48 60.00 -11.46
N THR A 82 -5.26 60.43 -11.14
CA THR A 82 -4.88 60.92 -9.80
C THR A 82 -3.88 62.05 -9.88
N ALA A 83 -4.06 63.06 -9.00
CA ALA A 83 -3.09 64.12 -8.81
C ALA A 83 -1.95 63.76 -7.84
N SER A 84 -2.05 62.60 -7.18
CA SER A 84 -1.08 62.11 -6.19
C SER A 84 -0.74 60.68 -6.50
N PRO A 85 0.17 60.39 -7.48
CA PRO A 85 0.65 59.05 -7.74
C PRO A 85 1.38 58.48 -6.53
N ASN A 86 1.30 57.16 -6.37
CA ASN A 86 2.01 56.48 -5.29
C ASN A 86 3.52 56.65 -5.43
N ALA A 87 4.18 57.05 -4.36
CA ALA A 87 5.63 57.20 -4.31
C ALA A 87 6.25 56.12 -3.42
N TYR A 88 7.10 55.29 -3.99
CA TYR A 88 7.90 54.29 -3.27
C TYR A 88 9.38 54.62 -3.36
N THR A 89 10.10 54.50 -2.25
CA THR A 89 11.54 54.70 -2.24
C THR A 89 12.23 53.74 -3.22
N LYS A 90 13.01 54.27 -4.17
CA LYS A 90 13.76 53.56 -5.20
C LYS A 90 13.00 53.10 -6.45
N TYR A 91 11.72 53.48 -6.62
CA TYR A 91 10.95 53.11 -7.80
C TYR A 91 10.26 54.38 -8.40
N ALA A 92 10.30 54.52 -9.71
CA ALA A 92 9.34 55.32 -10.44
C ALA A 92 8.06 54.52 -10.61
N THR A 93 6.91 55.08 -10.31
CA THR A 93 5.61 54.40 -10.31
C THR A 93 4.70 54.87 -11.42
N LEU A 94 3.93 53.97 -11.99
CA LEU A 94 2.72 54.27 -12.75
C LEU A 94 1.51 53.95 -11.89
N THR A 95 0.75 55.00 -11.49
CA THR A 95 -0.48 54.83 -10.71
C THR A 95 -1.69 55.05 -11.63
N LEU A 96 -2.47 53.98 -11.80
CA LEU A 96 -3.79 54.05 -12.46
C LEU A 96 -4.85 54.15 -11.37
N ASN A 97 -5.68 55.23 -11.38
CA ASN A 97 -6.68 55.46 -10.35
C ASN A 97 -8.05 55.67 -10.99
N GLY A 98 -8.85 54.63 -11.09
CA GLY A 98 -10.27 54.71 -11.46
C GLY A 98 -11.17 54.79 -10.22
N ALA A 99 -12.38 55.29 -10.35
CA ALA A 99 -13.31 55.45 -9.23
C ALA A 99 -13.73 54.16 -8.54
N THR A 100 -13.79 53.03 -9.29
CA THR A 100 -14.18 51.68 -8.81
C THR A 100 -13.17 50.63 -9.16
N SER A 101 -12.46 50.74 -10.27
CA SER A 101 -11.46 49.83 -10.77
C SER A 101 -10.46 50.56 -11.66
N SER A 102 -9.30 49.93 -11.86
CA SER A 102 -8.26 50.43 -12.79
C SER A 102 -7.75 49.28 -13.63
N ALA A 103 -7.60 49.52 -14.93
CA ALA A 103 -7.12 48.48 -15.86
C ALA A 103 -5.94 49.01 -16.68
N LEU A 104 -5.05 48.10 -17.04
CA LEU A 104 -4.06 48.24 -18.11
C LEU A 104 -4.45 47.25 -19.22
N ASP A 105 -4.98 47.79 -20.31
CA ASP A 105 -5.49 47.03 -21.44
C ASP A 105 -4.41 46.79 -22.48
N PHE A 106 -4.40 45.60 -23.04
CA PHE A 106 -3.55 45.20 -24.15
C PHE A 106 -4.43 44.87 -25.36
N GLU A 107 -4.32 45.69 -26.39
CA GLU A 107 -5.13 45.57 -27.62
C GLU A 107 -4.30 45.16 -28.83
N GLY A 108 -4.91 44.44 -29.75
CA GLY A 108 -4.37 44.14 -31.06
C GLY A 108 -5.41 44.43 -32.14
N GLY A 109 -5.09 45.42 -33.04
CA GLY A 109 -6.03 45.81 -34.11
C GLY A 109 -7.37 46.35 -33.62
N GLY A 110 -7.38 47.04 -32.44
CA GLY A 110 -8.59 47.57 -31.80
C GLY A 110 -9.44 46.51 -31.08
N THR A 111 -8.92 45.32 -30.87
CA THR A 111 -9.57 44.25 -30.09
C THR A 111 -8.82 44.05 -28.78
N LEU A 112 -9.53 44.06 -27.65
CA LEU A 112 -8.96 43.77 -26.33
C LEU A 112 -8.51 42.32 -26.29
N MET A 113 -7.21 42.07 -26.09
CA MET A 113 -6.59 40.76 -26.06
C MET A 113 -6.40 40.26 -24.62
N GLY A 114 -6.13 41.17 -23.70
CA GLY A 114 -5.95 40.86 -22.29
C GLY A 114 -5.79 42.12 -21.47
N GLU A 115 -5.90 41.98 -20.17
CA GLU A 115 -5.77 43.12 -19.24
C GLU A 115 -5.20 42.73 -17.89
N VAL A 116 -4.63 43.73 -17.21
CA VAL A 116 -4.35 43.70 -15.79
C VAL A 116 -5.35 44.63 -15.12
N LEU A 117 -6.29 44.06 -14.39
CA LEU A 117 -7.41 44.81 -13.79
C LEU A 117 -7.30 44.75 -12.25
N ALA A 118 -7.37 45.90 -11.61
CA ALA A 118 -7.51 46.04 -10.18
C ALA A 118 -8.96 46.43 -9.83
N THR A 119 -9.61 45.65 -9.03
CA THR A 119 -10.91 45.88 -8.43
C THR A 119 -10.77 46.31 -6.97
N ALA A 120 -11.88 46.52 -6.25
CA ALA A 120 -11.83 46.89 -4.83
C ALA A 120 -11.06 45.87 -3.97
N ASN A 121 -11.06 44.58 -4.34
CA ASN A 121 -10.49 43.50 -3.53
C ASN A 121 -9.45 42.64 -4.26
N ASP A 122 -9.43 42.67 -5.61
CA ASP A 122 -8.65 41.72 -6.39
C ASP A 122 -7.74 42.40 -7.41
N LEU A 123 -6.59 41.81 -7.67
CA LEU A 123 -5.78 42.03 -8.85
C LEU A 123 -5.99 40.88 -9.82
N ILE A 124 -6.56 41.17 -10.98
CA ILE A 124 -6.91 40.16 -11.99
C ILE A 124 -5.97 40.29 -13.18
N LEU A 125 -5.39 39.20 -13.62
CA LEU A 125 -4.67 39.11 -14.88
C LEU A 125 -5.47 38.13 -15.77
N GLN A 126 -6.03 38.62 -16.86
CA GLN A 126 -6.92 37.85 -17.69
C GLN A 126 -6.69 38.04 -19.19
N THR A 127 -7.06 37.01 -19.95
CA THR A 127 -7.25 37.09 -21.39
C THR A 127 -8.75 37.25 -21.68
N THR A 128 -9.09 38.06 -22.68
CA THR A 128 -10.51 38.37 -22.98
C THR A 128 -11.03 37.60 -24.19
N GLN A 129 -10.15 36.92 -24.94
CA GLN A 129 -10.53 36.13 -26.09
C GLN A 129 -10.95 34.71 -25.65
N SER A 130 -11.92 34.10 -26.34
CA SER A 130 -12.48 32.77 -26.00
C SER A 130 -11.48 31.63 -26.05
N ASP A 131 -10.41 31.76 -26.83
CA ASP A 131 -9.29 30.82 -26.95
C ASP A 131 -8.01 31.37 -26.27
N GLY A 132 -8.12 32.46 -25.55
CA GLY A 132 -7.00 33.13 -24.86
C GLY A 132 -6.39 32.29 -23.80
N GLN A 133 -5.08 32.36 -23.65
CA GLN A 133 -4.29 31.61 -22.68
C GLN A 133 -3.37 32.57 -21.94
N LEU A 134 -3.23 32.36 -20.64
CA LEU A 134 -2.23 33.06 -19.85
C LEU A 134 -0.93 32.23 -19.84
N ILE A 135 0.11 32.77 -20.47
CA ILE A 135 1.37 32.08 -20.66
C ILE A 135 2.48 32.79 -19.91
N PHE A 136 3.19 32.04 -19.07
CA PHE A 136 4.41 32.48 -18.37
C PHE A 136 5.62 31.85 -19.08
N LYS A 137 6.57 32.71 -19.45
CA LYS A 137 7.80 32.28 -20.15
C LYS A 137 9.02 32.51 -19.27
N SER A 138 9.96 31.61 -19.35
CA SER A 138 11.27 31.71 -18.73
C SER A 138 12.26 32.47 -19.62
N ALA A 139 13.50 32.63 -19.19
CA ALA A 139 14.57 33.17 -20.00
C ALA A 139 14.67 32.46 -21.36
N ALA A 140 15.04 33.18 -22.41
CA ALA A 140 15.04 32.73 -23.81
C ALA A 140 13.65 32.42 -24.42
N GLY A 141 12.58 32.82 -23.76
CA GLY A 141 11.23 32.76 -24.32
C GLY A 141 10.58 31.38 -24.28
N ALA A 142 11.20 30.40 -23.63
CA ALA A 142 10.58 29.08 -23.43
C ALA A 142 9.39 29.18 -22.48
N GLU A 143 8.30 28.50 -22.81
CA GLU A 143 7.12 28.43 -21.96
C GLU A 143 7.42 27.61 -20.70
N ALA A 144 7.15 28.17 -19.53
CA ALA A 144 7.34 27.53 -18.26
C ALA A 144 6.00 27.09 -17.63
N MET A 145 4.93 27.88 -17.81
CA MET A 145 3.60 27.60 -17.29
C MET A 145 2.54 28.24 -18.17
N ARG A 146 1.36 27.64 -18.24
CA ARG A 146 0.17 28.26 -18.83
C ARG A 146 -1.08 27.95 -18.03
N ILE A 147 -2.07 28.84 -18.19
CA ILE A 147 -3.48 28.57 -17.94
C ILE A 147 -4.19 28.63 -19.30
N ASP A 148 -4.77 27.51 -19.73
CA ASP A 148 -5.45 27.43 -21.01
C ASP A 148 -6.85 28.06 -20.97
N SER A 149 -7.52 28.17 -22.12
CA SER A 149 -8.88 28.73 -22.24
C SER A 149 -9.96 27.95 -21.48
N PHE A 150 -9.67 26.73 -21.00
CA PHE A 150 -10.56 25.93 -20.15
C PHE A 150 -10.21 26.03 -18.66
N GLY A 151 -9.22 26.81 -18.29
CA GLY A 151 -8.75 27.01 -16.92
C GLY A 151 -7.86 25.88 -16.41
N ASN A 152 -7.28 25.05 -17.27
CA ASN A 152 -6.33 24.01 -16.87
C ASN A 152 -4.92 24.58 -16.81
N VAL A 153 -4.15 24.14 -15.82
CA VAL A 153 -2.78 24.59 -15.59
C VAL A 153 -1.79 23.60 -16.19
N GLY A 154 -0.91 24.05 -17.06
CA GLY A 154 0.23 23.30 -17.57
C GLY A 154 1.53 23.86 -17.03
N ILE A 155 2.41 23.04 -16.50
CA ILE A 155 3.77 23.37 -16.07
C ILE A 155 4.73 22.51 -16.89
N GLY A 156 5.67 23.16 -17.61
CA GLY A 156 6.58 22.47 -18.52
C GLY A 156 5.89 21.87 -19.76
N SER A 157 4.64 22.26 -20.03
CA SER A 157 3.86 21.73 -21.17
C SER A 157 3.24 22.83 -21.98
N ALA A 158 3.47 22.83 -23.29
CA ALA A 158 2.85 23.72 -24.24
C ALA A 158 1.42 23.27 -24.65
N SER A 159 0.97 22.11 -24.23
CA SER A 159 -0.37 21.59 -24.44
C SER A 159 -0.86 20.84 -23.20
N ASN A 160 -2.05 21.16 -22.74
CA ASN A 160 -2.68 20.44 -21.65
C ASN A 160 -3.41 19.20 -22.20
N HIS A 161 -3.34 18.10 -21.48
CA HIS A 161 -4.10 16.89 -21.85
C HIS A 161 -5.58 17.13 -21.57
N ALA A 162 -6.42 16.75 -22.51
CA ALA A 162 -7.87 16.84 -22.36
C ALA A 162 -8.34 16.09 -21.09
N GLY A 163 -9.03 16.82 -20.21
CA GLY A 163 -9.58 16.28 -18.96
C GLY A 163 -8.71 16.40 -17.73
N ALA A 164 -7.43 16.80 -17.83
CA ALA A 164 -6.58 17.07 -16.67
C ALA A 164 -6.65 18.55 -16.27
N ARG A 165 -6.89 18.86 -14.99
CA ARG A 165 -6.90 20.23 -14.47
C ARG A 165 -5.52 20.80 -14.22
N VAL A 166 -4.56 19.97 -13.85
CA VAL A 166 -3.15 20.33 -13.70
C VAL A 166 -2.28 19.28 -14.35
N VAL A 167 -1.37 19.69 -15.21
CA VAL A 167 -0.39 18.82 -15.88
C VAL A 167 1.00 19.36 -15.56
N ILE A 168 1.84 18.51 -15.01
CA ILE A 168 3.29 18.77 -14.84
C ILE A 168 4.00 17.83 -15.82
N ASN A 169 4.68 18.40 -16.80
CA ASN A 169 5.32 17.66 -17.87
C ASN A 169 6.80 18.03 -17.95
N ASP A 170 7.65 17.03 -17.77
CA ASP A 170 9.10 17.12 -17.93
C ASP A 170 9.62 15.76 -18.40
N THR A 171 10.89 15.67 -18.76
CA THR A 171 11.53 14.38 -19.00
C THR A 171 11.51 13.55 -17.72
N PRO A 172 10.82 12.37 -17.69
CA PRO A 172 10.70 11.60 -16.47
C PRO A 172 12.08 11.11 -16.00
N PRO A 173 12.39 11.24 -14.71
CA PRO A 173 13.62 10.72 -14.15
C PRO A 173 13.64 9.18 -14.23
N THR A 174 14.81 8.62 -14.51
CA THR A 174 15.00 7.16 -14.60
C THR A 174 15.30 6.50 -13.27
N ALA A 175 15.43 7.27 -12.18
CA ALA A 175 15.73 6.81 -10.83
C ALA A 175 15.04 7.69 -9.79
N PHE A 176 14.95 7.19 -8.56
CA PHE A 176 14.52 7.98 -7.42
C PHE A 176 15.49 9.13 -7.13
N GLY A 177 15.00 10.24 -6.54
CA GLY A 177 15.79 11.39 -6.12
C GLY A 177 15.51 12.68 -6.88
N SER A 178 14.77 12.64 -8.00
CA SER A 178 14.36 13.81 -8.79
C SER A 178 12.87 13.78 -9.07
N PRO A 179 12.01 14.01 -8.07
CA PRO A 179 10.55 13.95 -8.27
C PRO A 179 10.07 15.11 -9.14
N MET A 180 9.12 14.86 -10.04
CA MET A 180 8.46 15.88 -10.84
C MET A 180 7.54 16.78 -10.00
N PHE A 181 7.03 16.25 -8.90
CA PHE A 181 6.21 16.97 -7.93
C PHE A 181 6.67 16.61 -6.52
N GLN A 182 7.00 17.61 -5.72
CA GLN A 182 7.45 17.42 -4.34
C GLN A 182 6.59 18.24 -3.39
N VAL A 183 6.06 17.57 -2.37
CA VAL A 183 5.40 18.19 -1.22
C VAL A 183 6.36 18.16 -0.05
N GLY A 184 6.71 19.31 0.51
CA GLY A 184 7.68 19.41 1.60
C GLY A 184 7.86 20.84 2.06
N GLN A 185 8.72 21.03 3.05
CA GLN A 185 9.14 22.34 3.53
C GLN A 185 10.67 22.49 3.45
N GLU A 186 11.12 23.74 3.39
CA GLU A 186 12.55 24.06 3.19
C GLU A 186 13.41 23.69 4.39
N THR A 187 12.88 23.81 5.61
CA THR A 187 13.58 23.43 6.85
C THR A 187 12.74 22.45 7.65
N PHE A 188 13.31 21.30 7.98
CA PHE A 188 12.65 20.28 8.76
C PHE A 188 13.17 20.27 10.20
N THR A 189 12.26 20.40 11.16
CA THR A 189 12.57 20.28 12.59
C THR A 189 11.52 19.40 13.26
N GLY A 190 11.86 18.12 13.52
CA GLY A 190 11.00 17.18 14.23
C GLY A 190 10.24 16.19 13.36
N SER A 191 9.24 15.52 13.92
CA SER A 191 8.36 14.61 13.19
C SER A 191 7.21 15.38 12.55
N GLY A 192 6.94 15.15 11.28
CA GLY A 192 5.87 15.80 10.52
C GLY A 192 5.20 14.85 9.54
N MET A 193 4.01 15.22 9.10
CA MET A 193 3.27 14.52 8.08
C MET A 193 3.08 15.43 6.87
N TYR A 194 3.47 14.96 5.69
CA TYR A 194 3.23 15.61 4.41
C TYR A 194 2.21 14.78 3.66
N SER A 195 1.00 15.34 3.43
CA SER A 195 -0.09 14.57 2.83
C SER A 195 -0.66 15.22 1.57
N ILE A 196 -1.27 14.39 0.73
CA ILE A 196 -2.14 14.77 -0.37
C ILE A 196 -3.53 14.24 -0.05
N GLY A 197 -4.49 15.15 0.08
CA GLY A 197 -5.88 14.83 0.38
C GLY A 197 -6.71 14.67 -0.89
N PHE A 198 -7.66 13.73 -0.86
CA PHE A 198 -8.59 13.47 -1.94
C PHE A 198 -10.02 13.51 -1.43
N GLY A 199 -10.91 14.12 -2.22
CA GLY A 199 -12.32 14.12 -2.00
C GLY A 199 -12.91 15.52 -1.82
N TYR A 200 -14.15 15.56 -1.38
CA TYR A 200 -14.95 16.77 -1.26
C TYR A 200 -14.63 17.54 0.01
N THR A 201 -14.30 18.82 -0.15
CA THR A 201 -14.13 19.78 0.94
C THR A 201 -14.92 21.03 0.61
N ALA A 202 -16.02 21.30 1.32
CA ALA A 202 -16.79 22.52 1.16
C ALA A 202 -17.50 22.93 2.47
N GLY A 203 -17.59 24.21 2.72
CA GLY A 203 -18.21 24.74 3.92
C GLY A 203 -17.50 24.32 5.20
N SER A 204 -18.20 23.57 6.04
CA SER A 204 -17.66 23.06 7.32
C SER A 204 -16.82 21.80 7.20
N TYR A 205 -16.66 21.24 6.00
CA TYR A 205 -15.90 20.02 5.76
C TYR A 205 -14.49 20.39 5.29
N THR A 206 -13.56 20.50 6.24
CA THR A 206 -12.18 20.91 6.02
C THR A 206 -11.22 19.72 5.88
N GLU A 207 -11.63 18.54 6.41
CA GLU A 207 -10.82 17.33 6.41
C GLU A 207 -11.16 16.46 5.20
N PRO A 208 -10.18 16.08 4.35
CA PRO A 208 -10.44 15.18 3.23
C PRO A 208 -10.78 13.77 3.73
N PRO A 209 -11.65 13.02 3.04
CA PRO A 209 -12.00 11.65 3.43
C PRO A 209 -10.94 10.60 3.14
N VAL A 210 -9.94 10.92 2.30
CA VAL A 210 -8.81 10.05 1.94
C VAL A 210 -7.53 10.88 1.93
N GLU A 211 -6.46 10.34 2.49
CA GLU A 211 -5.12 10.92 2.42
C GLU A 211 -4.05 9.88 2.12
N ILE A 212 -3.06 10.29 1.33
CA ILE A 212 -1.78 9.59 1.19
C ILE A 212 -0.71 10.51 1.78
N ALA A 213 0.04 10.01 2.73
CA ALA A 213 0.98 10.81 3.49
C ALA A 213 2.37 10.16 3.60
N ALA A 214 3.39 11.01 3.70
CA ALA A 214 4.70 10.64 4.21
C ALA A 214 4.80 11.07 5.67
N LEU A 215 4.90 10.12 6.60
CA LEU A 215 5.13 10.39 8.02
C LEU A 215 6.62 10.28 8.30
N THR A 216 7.24 11.37 8.70
CA THR A 216 8.64 11.36 9.11
C THR A 216 8.79 10.69 10.47
N THR A 217 9.61 9.66 10.52
CA THR A 217 9.88 8.86 11.75
C THR A 217 11.24 9.16 12.37
N SER A 218 12.11 9.89 11.65
CA SER A 218 13.40 10.37 12.17
C SER A 218 13.82 11.61 11.38
N ASP A 219 14.30 12.62 12.09
CA ASP A 219 14.82 13.88 11.56
C ASP A 219 16.35 13.93 11.46
N SER A 220 17.02 12.83 11.74
CA SER A 220 18.49 12.74 11.66
C SER A 220 18.97 12.54 10.22
N GLY A 221 19.80 13.47 9.75
CA GLY A 221 20.37 13.42 8.41
C GLY A 221 19.35 13.61 7.30
N GLY A 222 19.26 12.66 6.36
CA GLY A 222 18.34 12.72 5.22
C GLY A 222 16.90 12.31 5.53
N THR A 223 16.52 12.25 6.78
CA THR A 223 15.21 11.83 7.30
C THR A 223 14.79 10.39 6.94
N LYS A 224 13.99 9.75 7.78
CA LYS A 224 13.30 8.50 7.48
C LYS A 224 11.81 8.76 7.51
N ALA A 225 11.08 8.17 6.58
CA ALA A 225 9.64 8.33 6.52
C ALA A 225 8.94 7.01 6.18
N ASP A 226 7.72 6.88 6.70
CA ASP A 226 6.77 5.85 6.34
C ASP A 226 5.76 6.42 5.34
N ILE A 227 5.30 5.63 4.39
CA ILE A 227 4.15 5.96 3.54
C ILE A 227 2.89 5.49 4.26
N ILE A 228 1.90 6.38 4.42
CA ILE A 228 0.65 6.10 5.10
C ILE A 228 -0.53 6.31 4.16
N PHE A 229 -1.50 5.40 4.21
CA PHE A 229 -2.78 5.50 3.53
C PHE A 229 -3.88 5.60 4.59
N GLY A 230 -4.58 6.72 4.57
CA GLY A 230 -5.67 7.03 5.49
C GLY A 230 -7.03 7.09 4.81
N THR A 231 -8.07 6.58 5.47
CA THR A 231 -9.46 6.73 5.04
C THR A 231 -10.37 7.04 6.22
N ARG A 232 -11.44 7.80 5.96
CA ARG A 232 -12.52 8.08 6.91
C ARG A 232 -13.71 7.19 6.59
N ASN A 233 -14.30 6.57 7.62
CA ASN A 233 -15.45 5.69 7.49
C ASN A 233 -16.76 6.25 8.09
N VAL A 234 -16.75 7.55 8.41
CA VAL A 234 -17.89 8.27 8.97
C VAL A 234 -18.21 9.49 8.14
N THR A 235 -19.43 10.01 8.22
CA THR A 235 -19.86 11.21 7.48
C THR A 235 -19.56 12.52 8.21
N THR A 236 -19.07 12.46 9.44
CA THR A 236 -18.64 13.62 10.22
C THR A 236 -17.28 14.14 9.73
N ASN A 237 -17.06 15.46 9.87
CA ASN A 237 -15.78 16.08 9.50
C ASN A 237 -14.71 15.78 10.55
N THR A 238 -14.06 14.64 10.39
CA THR A 238 -12.96 14.17 11.26
C THR A 238 -11.78 13.77 10.39
N ALA A 239 -10.59 13.82 10.95
CA ALA A 239 -9.38 13.34 10.29
C ALA A 239 -9.52 11.85 9.89
N VAL A 240 -8.79 11.47 8.86
CA VAL A 240 -8.69 10.08 8.40
C VAL A 240 -8.05 9.18 9.46
N THR A 241 -8.40 7.91 9.43
CA THR A 241 -7.72 6.88 10.21
C THR A 241 -6.73 6.15 9.32
N GLU A 242 -5.52 5.93 9.79
CA GLU A 242 -4.55 5.08 9.10
C GLU A 242 -5.11 3.68 8.87
N ARG A 243 -5.00 3.18 7.64
CA ARG A 243 -5.44 1.83 7.24
C ARG A 243 -4.29 0.93 6.85
N MET A 244 -3.28 1.52 6.23
CA MET A 244 -2.11 0.82 5.74
C MET A 244 -0.89 1.71 5.84
N ARG A 245 0.27 1.12 6.09
CA ARG A 245 1.57 1.79 5.94
C ARG A 245 2.60 0.90 5.26
N ILE A 246 3.57 1.56 4.65
CA ILE A 246 4.85 0.96 4.29
C ILE A 246 5.89 1.69 5.14
N ASN A 247 6.51 0.99 6.09
CA ASN A 247 7.50 1.63 6.95
C ASN A 247 8.83 1.86 6.24
N SER A 248 9.71 2.64 6.85
CA SER A 248 11.03 2.98 6.28
C SER A 248 11.95 1.78 6.05
N SER A 249 11.62 0.59 6.57
CA SER A 249 12.32 -0.68 6.30
C SER A 249 11.69 -1.48 5.16
N GLY A 250 10.66 -0.96 4.51
CA GLY A 250 9.94 -1.59 3.41
C GLY A 250 9.01 -2.72 3.84
N ASN A 251 8.51 -2.70 5.08
CA ASN A 251 7.50 -3.64 5.55
C ASN A 251 6.09 -3.02 5.41
N VAL A 252 5.12 -3.81 5.02
CA VAL A 252 3.73 -3.42 4.81
C VAL A 252 2.88 -3.84 6.01
N GLY A 253 2.22 -2.88 6.65
CA GLY A 253 1.23 -3.10 7.69
C GLY A 253 -0.17 -2.73 7.22
N ILE A 254 -1.16 -3.58 7.43
CA ILE A 254 -2.58 -3.29 7.23
C ILE A 254 -3.26 -3.39 8.59
N GLY A 255 -3.78 -2.26 9.08
CA GLY A 255 -4.33 -2.14 10.42
C GLY A 255 -3.27 -2.14 11.55
N ALA A 256 -1.98 -2.09 11.20
CA ALA A 256 -0.86 -2.07 12.14
C ALA A 256 -0.07 -0.76 11.98
N THR A 257 0.19 -0.07 13.09
CA THR A 257 1.07 1.12 13.14
C THR A 257 2.51 0.79 13.50
N THR A 258 2.77 -0.41 14.04
CA THR A 258 4.10 -0.99 14.25
C THR A 258 4.19 -2.25 13.41
N VAL A 259 5.14 -2.30 12.48
CA VAL A 259 5.23 -3.37 11.47
C VAL A 259 6.57 -4.09 11.60
N ASN A 260 6.52 -5.34 12.02
CA ASN A 260 7.71 -6.16 12.35
C ASN A 260 8.00 -7.26 11.31
N ARG A 261 7.13 -7.46 10.33
CA ARG A 261 7.24 -8.47 9.27
C ARG A 261 7.04 -7.81 7.92
N LYS A 262 7.50 -8.47 6.84
CA LYS A 262 7.34 -7.96 5.46
C LYS A 262 5.89 -7.64 5.11
N LEU A 263 4.96 -8.46 5.56
CA LEU A 263 3.52 -8.19 5.55
C LEU A 263 2.94 -8.52 6.92
N GLU A 264 2.22 -7.59 7.50
CA GLU A 264 1.54 -7.75 8.79
C GLU A 264 0.08 -7.27 8.67
N LEU A 265 -0.85 -8.17 8.99
CA LEU A 265 -2.29 -7.89 9.06
C LEU A 265 -2.69 -7.82 10.53
N ALA A 266 -3.17 -6.68 11.00
CA ALA A 266 -3.59 -6.47 12.37
C ALA A 266 -5.05 -6.03 12.44
N GLY A 267 -5.77 -6.54 13.43
CA GLY A 267 -7.15 -6.19 13.70
C GLY A 267 -7.57 -6.64 15.09
N ASN A 268 -8.61 -6.02 15.61
CA ASN A 268 -9.15 -6.35 16.90
C ASN A 268 -10.16 -7.51 16.78
N ASN A 269 -9.83 -8.65 17.38
CA ASN A 269 -10.67 -9.86 17.39
C ASN A 269 -11.56 -9.95 18.65
N ASN A 270 -11.68 -8.88 19.44
CA ASN A 270 -12.57 -8.85 20.59
C ASN A 270 -14.01 -9.19 20.16
N ALA A 271 -14.72 -9.94 21.00
CA ALA A 271 -16.08 -10.41 20.74
C ALA A 271 -16.23 -11.41 19.57
N GLY A 272 -15.16 -12.13 19.20
CA GLY A 272 -15.23 -13.22 18.22
C GLY A 272 -15.28 -12.77 16.75
N ALA A 273 -15.09 -11.48 16.48
CA ALA A 273 -14.99 -10.99 15.10
C ALA A 273 -13.68 -11.48 14.43
N LYS A 274 -13.81 -12.04 13.23
CA LYS A 274 -12.66 -12.50 12.44
C LYS A 274 -12.08 -11.29 11.68
N ALA A 275 -11.12 -10.58 12.28
CA ALA A 275 -10.59 -9.32 11.75
C ALA A 275 -9.31 -9.48 10.90
N ASN A 276 -8.52 -10.55 11.11
CA ASN A 276 -7.17 -10.73 10.53
C ASN A 276 -7.14 -11.85 9.50
N TYR A 277 -8.03 -11.80 8.51
CA TYR A 277 -8.08 -12.79 7.44
C TYR A 277 -7.48 -12.25 6.15
N LEU A 278 -6.57 -13.06 5.56
CA LEU A 278 -6.25 -12.94 4.15
C LEU A 278 -7.28 -13.77 3.38
N ARG A 279 -8.12 -13.12 2.58
CA ARG A 279 -9.05 -13.82 1.68
C ARG A 279 -8.44 -13.88 0.30
N ILE A 280 -8.24 -15.08 -0.21
CA ILE A 280 -7.95 -15.35 -1.61
C ILE A 280 -9.28 -15.76 -2.24
N THR A 281 -9.71 -15.08 -3.29
CA THR A 281 -11.02 -15.30 -3.92
C THR A 281 -10.82 -15.74 -5.36
N ASP A 282 -11.31 -16.93 -5.66
CA ASP A 282 -11.52 -17.36 -7.04
C ASP A 282 -12.77 -16.63 -7.59
N THR A 283 -12.65 -16.00 -8.74
CA THR A 283 -13.73 -15.31 -9.43
C THR A 283 -14.35 -16.13 -10.54
N ASP A 284 -13.84 -17.35 -10.78
CA ASP A 284 -14.49 -18.30 -11.69
C ASP A 284 -15.85 -18.73 -11.11
N THR A 285 -16.86 -18.78 -11.95
CA THR A 285 -18.21 -19.20 -11.59
C THR A 285 -18.48 -20.68 -11.85
N THR A 286 -17.48 -21.41 -12.34
CA THR A 286 -17.56 -22.81 -12.74
C THR A 286 -16.73 -23.69 -11.84
N ALA A 287 -17.34 -24.33 -10.84
CA ALA A 287 -16.66 -25.34 -10.03
C ALA A 287 -16.40 -26.61 -10.82
N THR A 288 -15.13 -26.93 -11.04
CA THR A 288 -14.69 -28.20 -11.67
C THR A 288 -13.72 -28.87 -10.73
N ALA A 289 -13.82 -30.21 -10.58
CA ALA A 289 -12.91 -30.98 -9.73
C ALA A 289 -11.44 -30.70 -10.08
N ALA A 290 -10.61 -30.55 -9.05
CA ALA A 290 -9.20 -30.21 -9.11
C ALA A 290 -8.86 -28.82 -9.66
N ASN A 291 -9.84 -27.95 -9.98
CA ASN A 291 -9.53 -26.54 -10.24
C ASN A 291 -9.08 -25.84 -8.96
N GLN A 292 -8.00 -25.09 -9.09
CA GLN A 292 -7.44 -24.29 -8.00
C GLN A 292 -8.36 -23.12 -7.64
N GLN A 293 -8.67 -22.96 -6.36
CA GLN A 293 -9.38 -21.76 -5.86
C GLN A 293 -8.41 -20.68 -5.39
N GLY A 294 -7.19 -21.07 -5.04
CA GLY A 294 -6.12 -20.20 -4.59
C GLY A 294 -5.11 -20.96 -3.74
N GLY A 295 -3.99 -20.30 -3.47
CA GLY A 295 -2.91 -20.95 -2.71
C GLY A 295 -1.84 -20.00 -2.24
N ILE A 296 -0.88 -20.55 -1.52
CA ILE A 296 0.35 -19.88 -1.09
C ILE A 296 1.50 -20.71 -1.63
N GLU A 297 2.38 -20.09 -2.41
CA GLU A 297 3.57 -20.71 -2.97
C GLU A 297 4.84 -20.28 -2.25
N PHE A 298 5.76 -21.21 -2.09
CA PHE A 298 7.14 -20.96 -1.66
C PHE A 298 8.06 -21.13 -2.86
N TYR A 299 8.61 -20.02 -3.34
CA TYR A 299 9.43 -19.98 -4.54
C TYR A 299 10.91 -19.81 -4.19
N ALA A 300 11.77 -20.66 -4.75
CA ALA A 300 13.21 -20.52 -4.67
C ALA A 300 13.75 -19.91 -5.96
N SER A 301 14.58 -18.87 -5.83
CA SER A 301 15.26 -18.21 -6.95
C SER A 301 16.68 -18.78 -7.19
N ASP A 302 17.08 -19.83 -6.47
CA ASP A 302 18.43 -20.41 -6.57
C ASP A 302 18.60 -21.14 -7.90
N ALA A 303 19.44 -20.58 -8.77
CA ALA A 303 19.73 -21.18 -10.07
C ALA A 303 20.54 -22.47 -10.00
N THR A 304 21.22 -22.78 -8.88
CA THR A 304 22.01 -23.99 -8.70
C THR A 304 21.18 -25.18 -8.24
N GLY A 305 20.07 -24.94 -7.55
CA GLY A 305 19.11 -25.96 -7.09
C GLY A 305 17.88 -26.13 -7.99
N GLY A 306 17.76 -25.35 -9.07
CA GLY A 306 16.57 -25.26 -9.90
C GLY A 306 15.59 -24.23 -9.35
N ALA A 307 15.52 -23.04 -10.00
CA ALA A 307 14.53 -22.01 -9.67
C ALA A 307 13.11 -22.54 -9.91
N GLY A 308 12.20 -22.28 -8.98
CA GLY A 308 10.81 -22.70 -9.12
C GLY A 308 10.06 -22.76 -7.80
N VAL A 309 8.79 -23.15 -7.87
CA VAL A 309 7.98 -23.40 -6.69
C VAL A 309 8.50 -24.65 -6.00
N THR A 310 8.91 -24.53 -4.73
CA THR A 310 9.46 -25.64 -3.93
C THR A 310 8.43 -26.30 -3.04
N ALA A 311 7.39 -25.57 -2.66
CA ALA A 311 6.24 -26.08 -1.93
C ALA A 311 5.04 -25.18 -2.16
N SER A 312 3.83 -25.70 -2.00
CA SER A 312 2.61 -24.89 -1.96
C SER A 312 1.58 -25.46 -0.98
N MET A 313 0.70 -24.59 -0.52
CA MET A 313 -0.55 -24.94 0.12
C MET A 313 -1.68 -24.38 -0.74
N GLU A 314 -2.54 -25.22 -1.23
CA GLU A 314 -3.55 -24.85 -2.20
C GLU A 314 -4.94 -25.30 -1.75
N VAL A 315 -5.96 -24.61 -2.19
CA VAL A 315 -7.34 -25.04 -2.07
C VAL A 315 -7.85 -25.39 -3.46
N VAL A 316 -8.37 -26.57 -3.63
CA VAL A 316 -8.90 -27.07 -4.89
C VAL A 316 -10.36 -27.50 -4.71
N TYR A 317 -11.14 -27.49 -5.79
CA TYR A 317 -12.49 -28.03 -5.76
C TYR A 317 -12.46 -29.56 -5.72
N ALA A 318 -13.22 -30.16 -4.79
CA ALA A 318 -13.42 -31.61 -4.72
C ALA A 318 -14.27 -32.15 -5.89
N GLY A 319 -15.16 -31.29 -6.42
CA GLY A 319 -16.05 -31.64 -7.51
C GLY A 319 -16.99 -30.48 -7.88
N SER A 320 -17.94 -30.72 -8.75
CA SER A 320 -18.92 -29.72 -9.22
C SER A 320 -19.90 -29.24 -8.11
N GLY A 321 -19.85 -29.83 -6.92
CA GLY A 321 -20.71 -29.47 -5.77
C GLY A 321 -20.16 -28.36 -4.89
N GLY A 322 -18.97 -27.82 -5.17
CA GLY A 322 -18.39 -26.70 -4.44
C GLY A 322 -17.66 -27.05 -3.14
N GLY A 323 -17.44 -28.32 -2.82
CA GLY A 323 -16.58 -28.75 -1.70
C GLY A 323 -15.12 -28.35 -1.95
N GLY A 324 -14.41 -27.90 -0.91
CA GLY A 324 -13.00 -27.53 -0.99
C GLY A 324 -12.12 -28.55 -0.28
N GLU A 325 -10.99 -28.86 -0.90
CA GLU A 325 -9.92 -29.67 -0.34
C GLU A 325 -8.68 -28.81 -0.14
N ILE A 326 -7.95 -29.01 0.94
CA ILE A 326 -6.68 -28.34 1.18
C ILE A 326 -5.56 -29.31 0.81
N THR A 327 -4.72 -28.94 -0.16
CA THR A 327 -3.58 -29.73 -0.60
C THR A 327 -2.26 -29.11 -0.14
N PHE A 328 -1.31 -29.95 0.22
CA PHE A 328 0.07 -29.59 0.53
C PHE A 328 0.98 -30.27 -0.48
N ASN A 329 1.70 -29.46 -1.23
CA ASN A 329 2.50 -29.91 -2.35
C ASN A 329 3.97 -29.63 -2.07
N THR A 330 4.84 -30.52 -2.49
CA THR A 330 6.31 -30.39 -2.35
C THR A 330 7.00 -30.74 -3.65
N ALA A 331 8.12 -30.06 -3.94
CA ALA A 331 8.96 -30.38 -5.08
C ALA A 331 9.93 -31.52 -4.73
N ALA A 332 10.08 -32.47 -5.63
CA ALA A 332 11.22 -33.37 -5.60
C ALA A 332 12.49 -32.61 -6.02
N ASN A 333 13.66 -33.02 -5.55
CA ASN A 333 14.97 -32.41 -5.82
C ASN A 333 15.41 -32.44 -7.31
N SER A 334 14.47 -32.59 -8.23
CA SER A 334 14.73 -32.77 -9.68
C SER A 334 14.22 -31.61 -10.55
N GLY A 335 13.68 -30.51 -9.97
CA GLY A 335 13.11 -29.41 -10.74
C GLY A 335 11.81 -29.74 -11.52
N ALA A 336 11.17 -30.85 -11.19
CA ALA A 336 9.98 -31.37 -11.90
C ALA A 336 8.65 -30.67 -11.48
N GLY A 337 8.73 -29.56 -10.75
CA GLY A 337 7.56 -28.90 -10.16
C GLY A 337 7.12 -29.55 -8.84
N VAL A 338 6.06 -29.02 -8.24
CA VAL A 338 5.49 -29.57 -7.00
C VAL A 338 4.54 -30.72 -7.30
N ALA A 339 4.52 -31.72 -6.41
CA ALA A 339 3.55 -32.81 -6.43
C ALA A 339 2.82 -32.83 -5.08
N GLU A 340 1.58 -33.25 -5.09
CA GLU A 340 0.80 -33.38 -3.87
C GLU A 340 1.41 -34.46 -2.95
N ALA A 341 1.67 -34.06 -1.72
CA ALA A 341 2.18 -34.96 -0.68
C ALA A 341 1.11 -35.32 0.35
N MET A 342 0.15 -34.40 0.59
CA MET A 342 -0.88 -34.56 1.61
C MET A 342 -2.09 -33.70 1.26
N ARG A 343 -3.29 -34.14 1.64
CA ARG A 343 -4.51 -33.32 1.59
C ARG A 343 -5.41 -33.53 2.79
N ILE A 344 -6.26 -32.54 3.04
CA ILE A 344 -7.49 -32.69 3.80
C ILE A 344 -8.63 -32.67 2.78
N ASP A 345 -9.35 -33.77 2.64
CA ASP A 345 -10.44 -33.90 1.70
C ASP A 345 -11.71 -33.17 2.16
N GLU A 346 -12.73 -33.09 1.30
CA GLU A 346 -14.04 -32.44 1.59
C GLU A 346 -14.79 -33.07 2.76
N SER A 347 -14.47 -34.31 3.11
CA SER A 347 -15.04 -35.05 4.25
C SER A 347 -14.26 -34.83 5.56
N GLY A 348 -13.18 -34.04 5.52
CA GLY A 348 -12.29 -33.77 6.66
C GLY A 348 -11.31 -34.89 6.98
N ASN A 349 -11.06 -35.83 6.05
CA ASN A 349 -10.06 -36.86 6.22
C ASN A 349 -8.68 -36.33 5.81
N LEU A 350 -7.67 -36.69 6.59
CA LEU A 350 -6.27 -36.43 6.24
C LEU A 350 -5.71 -37.61 5.43
N LEU A 351 -5.30 -37.32 4.19
CA LEU A 351 -4.69 -38.28 3.27
C LEU A 351 -3.21 -37.93 3.08
N VAL A 352 -2.33 -38.93 3.17
CA VAL A 352 -0.88 -38.74 2.95
C VAL A 352 -0.41 -39.76 1.91
N GLY A 353 0.26 -39.23 0.87
CA GLY A 353 0.76 -40.03 -0.26
C GLY A 353 -0.36 -40.60 -1.16
N THR A 354 -1.56 -40.04 -1.07
CA THR A 354 -2.71 -40.44 -1.89
C THR A 354 -3.66 -39.29 -2.07
N THR A 355 -4.35 -39.24 -3.21
CA THR A 355 -5.38 -38.28 -3.54
C THR A 355 -6.81 -38.78 -3.39
N ALA A 356 -6.95 -40.09 -2.97
CA ALA A 356 -8.24 -40.72 -2.78
C ALA A 356 -8.23 -41.53 -1.49
N SER A 357 -9.42 -41.92 -0.98
CA SER A 357 -9.57 -42.74 0.18
C SER A 357 -8.75 -44.06 0.02
N VAL A 358 -8.02 -44.39 1.08
CA VAL A 358 -7.14 -45.56 1.12
C VAL A 358 -7.94 -46.85 1.07
N GLY A 359 -7.55 -47.74 0.16
CA GLY A 359 -8.26 -48.99 -0.16
C GLY A 359 -8.74 -48.98 -1.61
N GLY A 360 -9.20 -50.16 -2.10
CA GLY A 360 -9.72 -50.28 -3.46
C GLY A 360 -8.71 -50.03 -4.60
N GLY A 361 -7.40 -50.09 -4.33
CA GLY A 361 -6.32 -49.84 -5.27
C GLY A 361 -5.49 -48.57 -4.97
N SER A 362 -5.85 -47.78 -3.97
CA SER A 362 -5.09 -46.58 -3.56
C SER A 362 -4.19 -46.89 -2.37
N GLU A 363 -2.87 -46.67 -2.54
CA GLU A 363 -1.88 -46.74 -1.48
C GLU A 363 -1.79 -45.45 -0.69
N GLY A 364 -1.37 -45.46 0.57
CA GLY A 364 -1.14 -44.32 1.40
C GLY A 364 -1.61 -44.51 2.84
N ILE A 365 -1.75 -43.37 3.51
CA ILE A 365 -2.26 -43.24 4.88
C ILE A 365 -3.50 -42.38 4.86
N GLU A 366 -4.56 -42.78 5.55
CA GLU A 366 -5.80 -42.05 5.76
C GLU A 366 -6.16 -42.01 7.24
N LEU A 367 -6.30 -40.82 7.81
CA LEU A 367 -6.90 -40.57 9.11
C LEU A 367 -8.33 -40.09 8.90
N ARG A 368 -9.30 -40.89 9.31
CA ARG A 368 -10.72 -40.60 9.14
C ARG A 368 -11.27 -39.81 10.31
N GLY A 369 -11.68 -38.55 10.02
CA GLY A 369 -12.28 -37.68 11.03
C GLY A 369 -13.70 -38.10 11.42
N ASP A 370 -14.47 -38.63 10.47
CA ASP A 370 -15.86 -39.07 10.65
C ASP A 370 -16.05 -40.37 11.40
N ALA A 371 -15.10 -41.27 11.32
CA ALA A 371 -15.19 -42.64 11.83
C ALA A 371 -14.16 -42.97 12.92
N GLY A 372 -13.21 -42.07 13.20
CA GLY A 372 -12.25 -42.22 14.29
C GLY A 372 -11.25 -43.37 14.11
N TYR A 373 -10.95 -43.74 12.88
CA TYR A 373 -9.94 -44.79 12.62
C TYR A 373 -8.90 -44.36 11.59
N TYR A 374 -7.83 -45.13 11.58
CA TYR A 374 -6.67 -44.96 10.72
C TYR A 374 -6.57 -46.14 9.75
N LYS A 375 -6.27 -45.88 8.48
CA LYS A 375 -6.00 -46.88 7.46
C LYS A 375 -4.62 -46.69 6.86
N THR A 376 -3.97 -47.81 6.53
CA THR A 376 -2.83 -47.84 5.62
C THR A 376 -3.06 -48.88 4.56
N ALA A 377 -2.65 -48.62 3.34
CA ALA A 377 -2.66 -49.62 2.29
C ALA A 377 -1.38 -49.51 1.46
N ARG A 378 -0.85 -50.69 1.10
CA ARG A 378 0.23 -50.87 0.13
C ARG A 378 -0.14 -52.02 -0.77
N TYR A 379 -0.20 -51.80 -2.06
CA TYR A 379 -0.58 -52.80 -3.05
C TYR A 379 0.65 -53.51 -3.62
N THR A 380 1.27 -54.37 -2.83
CA THR A 380 2.37 -55.26 -3.27
C THR A 380 1.99 -56.72 -2.99
N ALA A 381 2.35 -57.59 -3.91
CA ALA A 381 2.10 -59.03 -3.73
C ALA A 381 3.02 -59.68 -2.67
N GLY A 382 4.07 -58.98 -2.25
CA GLY A 382 5.01 -59.44 -1.21
C GLY A 382 4.63 -58.94 0.18
N SER A 383 5.57 -59.05 1.10
CA SER A 383 5.42 -58.47 2.44
C SER A 383 5.48 -56.95 2.39
N ALA A 384 4.49 -56.29 2.99
CA ALA A 384 4.41 -54.85 3.08
C ALA A 384 4.32 -54.40 4.54
N GLY A 385 5.25 -53.58 4.97
CA GLY A 385 5.21 -52.95 6.30
C GLY A 385 4.16 -51.84 6.37
N HIS A 386 3.31 -51.87 7.38
CA HIS A 386 2.32 -50.82 7.67
C HIS A 386 2.72 -50.02 8.89
N TRP A 387 3.22 -50.68 9.92
CA TRP A 387 3.82 -50.04 11.08
C TRP A 387 5.19 -50.65 11.32
N LEU A 388 6.20 -49.85 11.40
CA LEU A 388 7.56 -50.23 11.77
C LEU A 388 7.89 -49.49 13.06
N ILE A 389 8.24 -50.26 14.11
CA ILE A 389 8.48 -49.72 15.44
C ILE A 389 9.99 -49.76 15.70
N TYR A 390 10.56 -48.59 15.94
CA TYR A 390 11.99 -48.38 16.17
C TYR A 390 12.24 -47.84 17.56
N ASN A 391 13.37 -48.21 18.15
CA ASN A 391 13.97 -47.56 19.30
C ASN A 391 15.49 -47.43 19.11
N SER A 392 16.25 -47.11 20.17
CA SER A 392 17.71 -46.99 20.11
C SER A 392 18.43 -48.31 19.68
N ASN A 393 17.76 -49.45 19.73
CA ASN A 393 18.29 -50.76 19.32
C ASN A 393 17.92 -51.11 17.86
N GLY A 394 17.28 -50.21 17.11
CA GLY A 394 16.84 -50.43 15.74
C GLY A 394 15.36 -50.82 15.64
N GLU A 395 14.98 -51.60 14.62
CA GLU A 395 13.62 -52.10 14.45
C GLU A 395 13.30 -53.18 15.49
N VAL A 396 12.29 -52.93 16.31
CA VAL A 396 11.91 -53.82 17.42
C VAL A 396 10.55 -54.48 17.22
N GLY A 397 9.79 -54.05 16.22
CA GLY A 397 8.51 -54.65 15.89
C GLY A 397 7.92 -54.12 14.60
N THR A 398 7.02 -54.89 13.99
CA THR A 398 6.30 -54.49 12.77
C THR A 398 4.87 -55.02 12.76
N VAL A 399 3.99 -54.28 12.12
CA VAL A 399 2.73 -54.81 11.58
C VAL A 399 2.85 -54.83 10.07
N THR A 400 2.82 -56.06 9.51
CA THR A 400 2.99 -56.26 8.07
C THR A 400 1.82 -57.09 7.50
N THR A 401 1.64 -57.00 6.19
CA THR A 401 0.74 -57.91 5.46
C THR A 401 1.56 -58.76 4.48
N SER A 402 1.15 -59.99 4.27
CA SER A 402 1.69 -60.89 3.25
C SER A 402 0.59 -61.75 2.68
N GLY A 403 0.31 -61.60 1.39
CA GLY A 403 -0.87 -62.21 0.78
C GLY A 403 -2.15 -61.73 1.45
N SER A 404 -2.95 -62.64 2.00
CA SER A 404 -4.20 -62.36 2.72
C SER A 404 -4.05 -62.35 4.25
N ALA A 405 -2.82 -62.38 4.76
CA ALA A 405 -2.54 -62.46 6.21
C ALA A 405 -1.94 -61.15 6.76
N THR A 406 -2.34 -60.77 7.97
CA THR A 406 -1.68 -59.73 8.78
C THR A 406 -0.74 -60.42 9.78
N GLN A 407 0.48 -59.92 9.92
CA GLN A 407 1.50 -60.37 10.82
C GLN A 407 1.86 -59.30 11.82
N TYR A 408 1.91 -59.65 13.09
CA TYR A 408 2.40 -58.84 14.20
C TYR A 408 3.74 -59.44 14.63
N ASN A 409 4.84 -58.77 14.27
CA ASN A 409 6.17 -59.29 14.49
C ASN A 409 6.87 -58.53 15.61
N THR A 410 7.55 -59.25 16.48
CA THR A 410 8.52 -58.71 17.43
C THR A 410 9.91 -59.20 17.04
N SER A 411 10.93 -58.38 17.28
CA SER A 411 12.31 -58.77 16.96
C SER A 411 12.73 -60.01 17.73
N SER A 412 13.17 -61.06 17.02
CA SER A 412 13.62 -62.27 17.60
C SER A 412 14.80 -62.96 16.83
N ASP A 413 15.60 -62.09 16.15
CA ASP A 413 16.79 -62.57 15.41
C ASP A 413 17.87 -63.12 16.37
N GLN A 414 18.49 -64.20 16.02
CA GLN A 414 19.57 -64.85 16.79
C GLN A 414 20.75 -63.86 17.00
N ARG A 415 21.03 -63.01 16.04
CA ARG A 415 22.14 -62.07 16.10
C ARG A 415 21.96 -60.95 17.17
N LEU A 416 20.74 -60.82 17.72
CA LEU A 416 20.41 -59.92 18.82
C LEU A 416 20.43 -60.59 20.20
N LYS A 417 20.85 -61.85 20.28
CA LYS A 417 20.76 -62.69 21.50
C LYS A 417 22.10 -63.33 21.80
N ASP A 418 22.49 -63.29 23.05
CA ASP A 418 23.66 -63.95 23.60
C ASP A 418 23.24 -65.07 24.63
N ASN A 419 24.14 -66.01 24.90
CA ASN A 419 23.94 -67.02 25.91
C ASN A 419 22.64 -67.83 25.73
N ILE A 420 22.35 -68.23 24.52
CA ILE A 420 21.16 -69.04 24.20
C ILE A 420 21.28 -70.42 24.80
N VAL A 421 20.41 -70.74 25.76
CA VAL A 421 20.29 -72.10 26.43
C VAL A 421 18.83 -72.47 26.47
N ASP A 422 18.58 -73.77 26.75
CA ASP A 422 17.21 -74.23 26.95
C ASP A 422 16.56 -73.52 28.15
N ALA A 423 15.30 -73.17 27.99
CA ALA A 423 14.54 -72.49 29.06
C ALA A 423 14.23 -73.52 30.17
N PRO A 424 14.25 -73.10 31.43
CA PRO A 424 13.78 -73.98 32.54
C PRO A 424 12.28 -74.24 32.39
N ALA A 425 11.76 -75.23 33.15
CA ALA A 425 10.34 -75.45 33.24
C ALA A 425 9.59 -74.15 33.64
N GLY A 426 8.46 -73.88 33.00
CA GLY A 426 7.61 -72.81 33.34
C GLY A 426 6.86 -73.00 34.64
N ASN A 427 6.44 -71.98 35.30
CA ASN A 427 5.58 -72.02 36.48
C ASN A 427 4.18 -71.52 36.15
N ILE A 428 3.56 -72.10 35.11
CA ILE A 428 2.22 -71.66 34.65
C ILE A 428 1.15 -71.96 35.68
N ASP A 429 1.32 -72.91 36.54
CA ASP A 429 0.41 -73.30 37.65
C ASP A 429 0.27 -72.11 38.68
N ALA A 430 1.28 -71.31 38.78
CA ALA A 430 1.21 -70.13 39.63
C ALA A 430 0.50 -68.94 39.00
N ILE A 431 0.25 -69.02 37.69
CA ILE A 431 -0.51 -67.92 36.97
C ILE A 431 -1.98 -67.99 37.33
N ARG A 432 -2.51 -66.94 37.83
CA ARG A 432 -3.92 -66.87 38.22
C ARG A 432 -4.76 -66.35 37.08
N VAL A 433 -5.56 -67.23 36.52
CA VAL A 433 -6.62 -66.80 35.59
C VAL A 433 -7.82 -66.31 36.38
N ARG A 434 -8.25 -65.08 36.13
CA ARG A 434 -9.30 -64.41 36.89
C ARG A 434 -10.53 -64.13 36.03
N SER A 435 -11.70 -64.04 36.69
CA SER A 435 -12.92 -63.52 36.16
C SER A 435 -13.22 -62.22 36.89
N PHE A 436 -13.57 -61.15 36.17
CA PHE A 436 -13.78 -59.84 36.77
C PHE A 436 -14.72 -58.94 35.93
N ASP A 437 -15.18 -57.88 36.52
CA ASP A 437 -15.95 -56.84 35.85
C ASP A 437 -15.09 -55.59 35.66
N TRP A 438 -15.19 -54.97 34.51
CA TRP A 438 -14.51 -53.71 34.22
C TRP A 438 -15.19 -52.54 34.97
N LYS A 439 -14.41 -51.77 35.73
CA LYS A 439 -14.94 -50.63 36.51
C LYS A 439 -15.53 -49.54 35.65
N ALA A 440 -15.04 -49.38 34.41
CA ALA A 440 -15.43 -48.33 33.52
C ALA A 440 -16.89 -48.42 33.03
N ASP A 441 -17.36 -49.66 32.71
CA ASP A 441 -18.64 -49.88 32.07
C ASP A 441 -19.42 -51.03 32.64
N GLY A 442 -18.85 -51.76 33.65
CA GLY A 442 -19.47 -52.91 34.27
C GLY A 442 -19.49 -54.18 33.39
N SER A 443 -18.81 -54.17 32.22
CA SER A 443 -18.73 -55.35 31.36
C SER A 443 -17.97 -56.49 32.03
N HIS A 444 -18.44 -57.74 31.86
CA HIS A 444 -17.87 -58.93 32.47
C HIS A 444 -16.83 -59.59 31.55
N GLN A 445 -15.65 -59.92 32.13
CA GLN A 445 -14.65 -60.71 31.47
C GLN A 445 -14.41 -62.02 32.22
N THR A 446 -14.73 -63.16 31.59
CA THR A 446 -14.67 -64.46 32.20
C THR A 446 -13.21 -64.97 32.39
N TYR A 447 -12.33 -64.66 31.47
CA TYR A 447 -10.92 -65.10 31.51
C TYR A 447 -10.00 -63.91 31.30
N GLY A 448 -9.19 -63.58 32.27
CA GLY A 448 -8.18 -62.51 32.20
C GLY A 448 -7.12 -62.74 33.25
N MET A 449 -6.13 -61.86 33.29
CA MET A 449 -5.07 -61.83 34.28
C MET A 449 -4.97 -60.45 34.91
N VAL A 450 -4.54 -60.41 36.15
CA VAL A 450 -4.22 -59.16 36.84
C VAL A 450 -2.72 -58.98 36.80
N ALA A 451 -2.28 -57.83 36.22
CA ALA A 451 -0.85 -57.55 35.99
C ALA A 451 -0.03 -57.65 37.29
N GLN A 452 -0.56 -57.12 38.38
CA GLN A 452 0.07 -57.14 39.70
C GLN A 452 0.20 -58.56 40.30
N GLU A 453 -0.63 -59.50 39.86
CA GLU A 453 -0.49 -60.93 40.25
C GLU A 453 0.44 -61.71 39.32
N LEU A 454 0.55 -61.26 38.07
CA LEU A 454 1.34 -61.95 37.05
C LEU A 454 2.83 -61.57 37.10
N VAL A 455 3.16 -60.41 37.60
CA VAL A 455 4.55 -59.89 37.61
C VAL A 455 5.52 -60.78 38.40
N ASP A 456 5.04 -61.43 39.45
CA ASP A 456 5.86 -62.32 40.27
C ASP A 456 6.16 -63.69 39.57
N VAL A 457 5.38 -64.04 38.55
CA VAL A 457 5.48 -65.26 37.81
C VAL A 457 6.12 -65.10 36.45
N ALA A 458 5.73 -64.11 35.73
CA ALA A 458 6.20 -63.85 34.37
C ALA A 458 6.41 -62.28 34.20
N PRO A 459 7.48 -61.73 34.79
CA PRO A 459 7.73 -60.30 34.78
C PRO A 459 7.92 -59.75 33.37
N GLU A 460 8.45 -60.55 32.42
CA GLU A 460 8.63 -60.13 31.03
C GLU A 460 7.31 -59.95 30.26
N ALA A 461 6.21 -60.48 30.77
CA ALA A 461 4.87 -60.34 30.22
C ALA A 461 4.12 -59.14 30.82
N VAL A 462 4.72 -58.39 31.75
CA VAL A 462 4.05 -57.33 32.46
C VAL A 462 4.77 -55.98 32.18
N SER A 463 4.01 -55.02 31.71
CA SER A 463 4.43 -53.62 31.65
C SER A 463 3.98 -52.91 32.92
N GLN A 464 4.92 -52.58 33.78
CA GLN A 464 4.64 -51.85 35.03
C GLN A 464 4.56 -50.35 34.73
N GLY A 465 3.68 -49.65 35.44
CA GLY A 465 3.65 -48.19 35.39
C GLY A 465 4.89 -47.59 36.06
N GLU A 466 5.31 -46.43 35.61
CA GLU A 466 6.46 -45.70 36.17
C GLU A 466 6.11 -45.01 37.51
N ASN A 467 4.83 -44.74 37.74
CA ASN A 467 4.29 -44.13 38.95
C ASN A 467 2.93 -44.72 39.33
N GLU A 468 2.37 -44.29 40.48
CA GLU A 468 1.12 -44.84 41.05
C GLU A 468 -0.12 -44.60 40.18
N ASP A 469 -0.11 -43.56 39.32
CA ASP A 469 -1.22 -43.21 38.42
C ASP A 469 -1.19 -43.99 37.10
N ASP A 470 -0.05 -44.63 36.76
CA ASP A 470 0.11 -45.36 35.51
C ASP A 470 -0.52 -46.77 35.59
N MET A 471 -1.29 -47.11 34.57
CA MET A 471 -1.92 -48.41 34.48
C MET A 471 -0.91 -49.47 34.03
N TRP A 472 -0.91 -50.61 34.73
CA TRP A 472 -0.10 -51.78 34.34
C TRP A 472 -0.77 -52.53 33.21
N GLY A 473 0.04 -53.11 32.30
CA GLY A 473 -0.43 -53.89 31.17
C GLY A 473 0.10 -55.32 31.18
N VAL A 474 -0.60 -56.20 30.48
CA VAL A 474 -0.17 -57.62 30.24
C VAL A 474 -0.02 -57.82 28.74
N ASP A 475 1.19 -58.22 28.33
CA ASP A 475 1.46 -58.75 26.98
C ASP A 475 1.28 -60.27 26.98
N TYR A 476 0.08 -60.72 26.63
CA TYR A 476 -0.24 -62.18 26.59
C TYR A 476 0.65 -62.94 25.61
N SER A 477 1.25 -62.33 24.59
CA SER A 477 2.11 -62.99 23.62
C SER A 477 3.41 -63.51 24.26
N LYS A 478 3.88 -62.87 25.32
CA LYS A 478 5.07 -63.27 26.09
C LYS A 478 4.89 -64.56 26.89
N LEU A 479 3.65 -64.99 27.14
CA LEU A 479 3.33 -66.19 27.84
C LEU A 479 3.41 -67.44 26.91
N VAL A 480 3.35 -67.23 25.59
CA VAL A 480 3.33 -68.30 24.62
C VAL A 480 4.58 -69.19 24.71
N PRO A 481 5.81 -68.67 24.78
CA PRO A 481 7.01 -69.55 24.94
C PRO A 481 6.99 -70.37 26.22
N MET A 482 6.54 -69.81 27.35
CA MET A 482 6.39 -70.54 28.64
C MET A 482 5.36 -71.66 28.53
N MET A 483 4.21 -71.40 27.92
CA MET A 483 3.19 -72.42 27.67
C MET A 483 3.70 -73.57 26.75
N ILE A 484 4.47 -73.21 25.71
CA ILE A 484 5.08 -74.22 24.83
C ILE A 484 6.04 -75.15 25.60
N LYS A 485 6.89 -74.54 26.44
CA LYS A 485 7.84 -75.27 27.26
C LYS A 485 7.11 -76.22 28.21
N GLU A 486 6.07 -75.78 28.89
CA GLU A 486 5.27 -76.61 29.80
C GLU A 486 4.55 -77.74 29.08
N ILE A 487 4.01 -77.49 27.88
CA ILE A 487 3.42 -78.55 27.05
C ILE A 487 4.47 -79.60 26.63
N GLN A 488 5.72 -79.11 26.34
CA GLN A 488 6.83 -80.08 26.01
C GLN A 488 7.21 -80.95 27.20
N ASP A 489 7.29 -80.39 28.41
CA ASP A 489 7.62 -81.09 29.63
C ASP A 489 6.48 -82.05 30.02
N LEU A 490 5.23 -81.61 29.95
CA LEU A 490 4.06 -82.49 30.13
C LEU A 490 4.05 -83.64 29.12
N LYS A 491 4.38 -83.40 27.85
CA LYS A 491 4.49 -84.52 26.85
C LYS A 491 5.58 -85.47 27.17
N ALA A 492 6.75 -84.98 27.63
CA ALA A 492 7.84 -85.86 28.05
C ALA A 492 7.45 -86.76 29.28
N GLU A 493 6.76 -86.14 30.26
CA GLU A 493 6.25 -86.88 31.42
C GLU A 493 5.21 -87.92 31.04
N VAL A 494 4.25 -87.59 30.18
CA VAL A 494 3.24 -88.50 29.67
C VAL A 494 3.90 -89.61 28.89
N ALA A 495 4.96 -89.42 28.09
CA ALA A 495 5.69 -90.44 27.39
C ALA A 495 6.43 -91.38 28.37
N ALA A 496 7.08 -90.81 29.38
CA ALA A 496 7.72 -91.58 30.46
C ALA A 496 6.69 -92.41 31.23
N LEU A 497 5.52 -91.91 31.54
CA LEU A 497 4.43 -92.65 32.21
C LEU A 497 3.85 -93.77 31.36
N LYS A 498 3.89 -93.66 30.04
CA LYS A 498 3.43 -94.64 29.08
C LYS A 498 4.50 -95.74 28.76
N GLY A 499 5.72 -95.49 29.18
CA GLY A 499 6.84 -96.38 28.87
C GLY A 499 7.32 -96.33 27.43
N GLU A 500 7.08 -95.17 26.74
CA GLU A 500 7.49 -94.87 25.37
C GLU A 500 8.89 -94.25 25.35
#